data_aa742288b4837445f544ef5a18936416
#
_entry.id   aa742288b4837445f544ef5a18936416
#
_cell.length_a   1.000
_cell.length_b   1.000
_cell.length_c   1.000
_cell.angle_alpha   90.00
_cell.angle_beta   90.00
_cell.angle_gamma   90.00
#
_symmetry.space_group_name_H-M   'P 1'
#
loop_
_entity.id
_entity.type
_entity.pdbx_description
1 polymer ?
#
loop_
_entity_poly.entity_id
_entity_poly.type
_entity_poly.pdbx_seq_one_letter_code
_entity_poly.pdbx_strand_id
1 'polypeptide(L)'
;TSANRDGLAATLTAIGLEVEEVTALGDGLAGVVVARIVEAVKHPEADRLQVCQVDIGGEAPLQVVCGAPNARAGLVAPLATVGANVGGIAIKAARLRGVESNGMLCSARELGLDADASGLLELPSDAPVGAPLADYLGLPDASIEIKLTPNRADCFSVRGIAHDVAAALDSAVAPL
;
A
#
# COMPACT_ATOMS: atom_id res chain seq x y z
N THR A 1 -16.93 8.70 14.45
CA THR A 1 -16.59 7.78 15.55
C THR A 1 -15.16 7.32 15.35
N SER A 2 -14.30 7.46 16.36
CA SER A 2 -12.91 6.98 16.35
C SER A 2 -12.81 5.52 16.81
N ALA A 3 -13.72 4.67 16.35
CA ALA A 3 -13.60 3.24 16.60
C ALA A 3 -12.39 2.73 15.79
N ASN A 4 -11.39 2.19 16.48
CA ASN A 4 -10.30 1.50 15.82
C ASN A 4 -10.81 0.15 15.25
N ARG A 5 -10.03 -0.48 14.40
CA ARG A 5 -10.33 -1.75 13.74
C ARG A 5 -10.87 -2.82 14.69
N ASP A 6 -10.18 -3.03 15.81
CA ASP A 6 -10.53 -4.08 16.79
C ASP A 6 -11.82 -3.74 17.54
N GLY A 7 -12.03 -2.47 17.87
CA GLY A 7 -13.27 -2.00 18.47
C GLY A 7 -14.48 -2.14 17.55
N LEU A 8 -14.30 -1.91 16.25
CA LEU A 8 -15.37 -2.11 15.26
C LEU A 8 -15.71 -3.58 15.11
N ALA A 9 -14.75 -4.48 15.01
CA ALA A 9 -14.97 -5.92 14.93
C ALA A 9 -15.68 -6.46 16.18
N ALA A 10 -15.28 -6.00 17.37
CA ALA A 10 -15.93 -6.35 18.63
C ALA A 10 -17.38 -5.85 18.67
N THR A 11 -17.65 -4.63 18.21
CA THR A 11 -19.00 -4.06 18.13
C THR A 11 -19.88 -4.88 17.17
N LEU A 12 -19.40 -5.20 15.96
CA LEU A 12 -20.13 -6.02 14.99
C LEU A 12 -20.54 -7.37 15.59
N THR A 13 -19.60 -8.05 16.25
CA THR A 13 -19.88 -9.32 16.91
C THR A 13 -20.91 -9.16 18.05
N ALA A 14 -20.80 -8.10 18.86
CA ALA A 14 -21.71 -7.86 19.98
C ALA A 14 -23.15 -7.59 19.54
N ILE A 15 -23.36 -7.00 18.35
CA ILE A 15 -24.71 -6.77 17.78
C ILE A 15 -25.23 -7.95 16.93
N GLY A 16 -24.52 -9.09 16.94
CA GLY A 16 -24.93 -10.32 16.29
C GLY A 16 -24.55 -10.47 14.83
N LEU A 17 -23.57 -9.70 14.35
CA LEU A 17 -22.92 -9.87 13.07
C LEU A 17 -21.63 -10.66 13.28
N GLU A 18 -21.60 -11.91 12.83
CA GLU A 18 -20.44 -12.80 13.03
C GLU A 18 -19.25 -12.31 12.17
N VAL A 19 -18.20 -11.82 12.82
CA VAL A 19 -16.93 -11.47 12.15
C VAL A 19 -16.13 -12.75 11.96
N GLU A 20 -15.92 -13.17 10.71
CA GLU A 20 -15.15 -14.36 10.37
C GLU A 20 -13.65 -14.06 10.25
N GLU A 21 -13.30 -12.93 9.63
CA GLU A 21 -11.89 -12.53 9.44
C GLU A 21 -11.72 -11.01 9.50
N VAL A 22 -10.58 -10.59 10.00
CA VAL A 22 -10.12 -9.19 9.96
C VAL A 22 -8.72 -9.18 9.35
N THR A 23 -8.62 -8.74 8.11
CA THR A 23 -7.35 -8.62 7.39
C THR A 23 -6.85 -7.18 7.44
N ALA A 24 -5.71 -6.96 8.08
CA ALA A 24 -5.06 -5.65 8.11
C ALA A 24 -4.44 -5.32 6.74
N LEU A 25 -4.64 -4.09 6.28
CA LEU A 25 -4.10 -3.58 5.02
C LEU A 25 -3.09 -2.47 5.31
N GLY A 26 -1.94 -2.52 4.65
CA GLY A 26 -0.93 -1.46 4.71
C GLY A 26 -0.01 -1.52 5.93
N ASP A 27 -0.04 -2.57 6.73
CA ASP A 27 0.97 -2.80 7.75
C ASP A 27 2.35 -3.01 7.07
N GLY A 28 3.39 -2.34 7.58
CA GLY A 28 4.76 -2.50 7.05
C GLY A 28 5.15 -1.58 5.89
N LEU A 29 4.36 -0.52 5.59
CA LEU A 29 4.71 0.48 4.57
C LEU A 29 5.57 1.65 5.10
N ALA A 30 6.07 1.57 6.33
CA ALA A 30 6.96 2.60 6.88
C ALA A 30 8.23 2.72 6.03
N GLY A 31 8.55 3.95 5.60
CA GLY A 31 9.69 4.22 4.73
C GLY A 31 9.46 3.91 3.25
N VAL A 32 8.23 3.63 2.84
CA VAL A 32 7.83 3.55 1.44
C VAL A 32 7.20 4.88 1.02
N VAL A 33 7.69 5.46 -0.06
CA VAL A 33 7.24 6.77 -0.57
C VAL A 33 6.78 6.68 -2.02
N VAL A 34 5.94 7.61 -2.43
CA VAL A 34 5.60 7.84 -3.83
C VAL A 34 6.83 8.42 -4.52
N ALA A 35 7.27 7.81 -5.61
CA ALA A 35 8.48 8.21 -6.32
C ALA A 35 8.25 8.28 -7.82
N ARG A 36 9.04 9.11 -8.52
CA ARG A 36 9.00 9.22 -9.98
C ARG A 36 10.34 8.81 -10.57
N ILE A 37 10.33 7.91 -11.53
CA ILE A 37 11.52 7.58 -12.31
C ILE A 37 11.75 8.73 -13.30
N VAL A 38 12.82 9.50 -13.12
CA VAL A 38 13.19 10.60 -14.03
C VAL A 38 14.00 10.12 -15.20
N GLU A 39 14.81 9.08 -14.98
CA GLU A 39 15.63 8.45 -16.02
C GLU A 39 15.71 6.93 -15.77
N ALA A 40 15.71 6.15 -16.83
CA ALA A 40 15.92 4.71 -16.78
C ALA A 40 16.83 4.31 -17.94
N VAL A 41 18.02 3.83 -17.63
CA VAL A 41 19.01 3.40 -18.60
C VAL A 41 19.38 1.93 -18.38
N LYS A 42 19.76 1.23 -19.45
CA LYS A 42 20.16 -0.17 -19.34
C LYS A 42 21.40 -0.31 -18.45
N HIS A 43 21.41 -1.32 -17.60
CA HIS A 43 22.55 -1.61 -16.74
C HIS A 43 23.76 -2.07 -17.58
N PRO A 44 24.98 -1.58 -17.32
CA PRO A 44 26.15 -1.87 -18.18
C PRO A 44 26.54 -3.34 -18.21
N GLU A 45 26.30 -4.08 -17.12
CA GLU A 45 26.73 -5.49 -16.99
C GLU A 45 25.56 -6.48 -16.80
N ALA A 46 24.31 -6.05 -16.99
CA ALA A 46 23.16 -6.91 -16.76
C ALA A 46 21.98 -6.57 -17.68
N ASP A 47 21.74 -7.39 -18.69
CA ASP A 47 20.70 -7.17 -19.70
C ASP A 47 19.28 -7.04 -19.18
N ARG A 48 18.97 -7.61 -18.01
CA ARG A 48 17.65 -7.58 -17.38
C ARG A 48 17.48 -6.49 -16.35
N LEU A 49 18.53 -5.69 -16.09
CA LEU A 49 18.49 -4.63 -15.10
C LEU A 49 18.54 -3.26 -15.78
N GLN A 50 17.94 -2.30 -15.10
CA GLN A 50 18.02 -0.88 -15.44
C GLN A 50 18.56 -0.11 -14.25
N VAL A 51 19.32 0.95 -14.53
CA VAL A 51 19.76 1.95 -13.57
C VAL A 51 18.79 3.11 -13.68
N CYS A 52 18.04 3.35 -12.63
CA CYS A 52 17.02 4.39 -12.57
C CYS A 52 17.50 5.54 -11.70
N GLN A 53 17.28 6.77 -12.17
CA GLN A 53 17.32 7.96 -11.32
C GLN A 53 15.91 8.25 -10.88
N VAL A 54 15.68 8.28 -9.56
CA VAL A 54 14.34 8.30 -8.97
C VAL A 54 14.19 9.52 -8.08
N ASP A 55 13.26 10.38 -8.42
CA ASP A 55 12.86 11.55 -7.63
C ASP A 55 11.90 11.11 -6.52
N ILE A 56 12.20 11.48 -5.29
CA ILE A 56 11.40 11.29 -4.08
C ILE A 56 11.03 12.61 -3.41
N GLY A 57 11.09 13.74 -4.13
CA GLY A 57 10.84 15.07 -3.58
C GLY A 57 12.03 15.65 -2.80
N GLY A 58 13.22 15.05 -2.88
CA GLY A 58 14.44 15.52 -2.25
C GLY A 58 15.25 16.48 -3.14
N GLU A 59 16.42 16.90 -2.67
CA GLU A 59 17.32 17.82 -3.41
C GLU A 59 17.93 17.16 -4.65
N ALA A 60 18.12 15.85 -4.64
CA ALA A 60 18.69 15.10 -5.75
C ALA A 60 18.00 13.73 -5.91
N PRO A 61 17.91 13.22 -7.16
CA PRO A 61 17.38 11.90 -7.41
C PRO A 61 18.24 10.81 -6.76
N LEU A 62 17.59 9.73 -6.34
CA LEU A 62 18.25 8.52 -5.84
C LEU A 62 18.55 7.58 -7.00
N GLN A 63 19.76 7.01 -7.03
CA GLN A 63 20.08 5.93 -7.94
C GLN A 63 19.57 4.59 -7.40
N VAL A 64 18.78 3.89 -8.21
CA VAL A 64 18.18 2.60 -7.87
C VAL A 64 18.34 1.64 -9.04
N VAL A 65 18.80 0.43 -8.78
CA VAL A 65 18.86 -0.63 -9.79
C VAL A 65 17.55 -1.43 -9.74
N CYS A 66 16.87 -1.54 -10.88
CA CYS A 66 15.56 -2.15 -11.01
C CYS A 66 15.56 -3.23 -12.10
N GLY A 67 14.92 -4.38 -11.81
CA GLY A 67 14.74 -5.49 -12.74
C GLY A 67 13.34 -5.60 -13.32
N ALA A 68 12.43 -4.69 -12.97
CA ALA A 68 11.05 -4.74 -13.44
C ALA A 68 10.94 -4.36 -14.92
N PRO A 69 10.16 -5.11 -15.72
CA PRO A 69 10.08 -4.89 -17.17
C PRO A 69 9.37 -3.58 -17.55
N ASN A 70 8.55 -3.05 -16.67
CA ASN A 70 7.80 -1.81 -16.89
C ASN A 70 8.51 -0.55 -16.37
N ALA A 71 9.71 -0.67 -15.81
CA ALA A 71 10.50 0.49 -15.38
C ALA A 71 10.84 1.38 -16.59
N ARG A 72 10.45 2.67 -16.51
CA ARG A 72 10.64 3.65 -17.59
C ARG A 72 10.64 5.06 -17.05
N ALA A 73 11.27 5.98 -17.74
CA ALA A 73 11.21 7.40 -17.42
C ALA A 73 9.74 7.89 -17.42
N GLY A 74 9.38 8.73 -16.46
CA GLY A 74 8.05 9.28 -16.26
C GLY A 74 7.12 8.40 -15.41
N LEU A 75 7.46 7.12 -15.18
CA LEU A 75 6.64 6.24 -14.33
C LEU A 75 6.67 6.73 -12.89
N VAL A 76 5.47 6.80 -12.28
CA VAL A 76 5.32 7.00 -10.83
C VAL A 76 5.06 5.64 -10.18
N ALA A 77 5.85 5.30 -9.18
CA ALA A 77 5.81 4.00 -8.52
C ALA A 77 6.27 4.11 -7.06
N PRO A 78 5.91 3.17 -6.18
CA PRO A 78 6.41 3.14 -4.82
C PRO A 78 7.90 2.83 -4.76
N LEU A 79 8.62 3.57 -3.92
CA LEU A 79 10.01 3.33 -3.57
C LEU A 79 10.15 3.05 -2.07
N ALA A 80 10.70 1.91 -1.72
CA ALA A 80 11.16 1.63 -0.37
C ALA A 80 12.56 2.23 -0.17
N THR A 81 12.69 3.16 0.77
CA THR A 81 13.94 3.82 1.09
C THR A 81 14.86 2.93 1.94
N VAL A 82 16.13 3.26 2.00
CA VAL A 82 17.07 2.57 2.89
C VAL A 82 16.61 2.69 4.36
N GLY A 83 16.51 1.57 5.05
CA GLY A 83 15.97 1.45 6.41
C GLY A 83 14.52 0.96 6.47
N ALA A 84 13.78 0.99 5.38
CA ALA A 84 12.44 0.40 5.31
C ALA A 84 12.50 -1.13 5.42
N ASN A 85 11.37 -1.72 5.84
CA ASN A 85 11.17 -3.17 5.81
C ASN A 85 9.92 -3.47 5.01
N VAL A 86 10.07 -4.15 3.88
CA VAL A 86 8.98 -4.45 2.95
C VAL A 86 8.92 -5.96 2.74
N GLY A 87 7.76 -6.58 3.03
CA GLY A 87 7.59 -8.02 2.89
C GLY A 87 8.59 -8.85 3.72
N GLY A 88 9.06 -8.33 4.87
CA GLY A 88 10.09 -8.97 5.70
C GLY A 88 11.52 -8.73 5.22
N ILE A 89 11.72 -7.97 4.15
CA ILE A 89 13.04 -7.64 3.60
C ILE A 89 13.47 -6.26 4.09
N ALA A 90 14.57 -6.19 4.85
CA ALA A 90 15.18 -4.94 5.26
C ALA A 90 15.92 -4.29 4.08
N ILE A 91 15.48 -3.10 3.66
CA ILE A 91 16.08 -2.37 2.54
C ILE A 91 17.38 -1.71 2.99
N LYS A 92 18.45 -2.03 2.30
CA LYS A 92 19.79 -1.48 2.55
C LYS A 92 20.38 -0.93 1.26
N ALA A 93 21.27 0.04 1.41
CA ALA A 93 22.12 0.43 0.29
C ALA A 93 22.92 -0.79 -0.17
N ALA A 94 22.85 -1.09 -1.44
CA ALA A 94 23.46 -2.28 -2.03
C ALA A 94 24.23 -1.91 -3.29
N ARG A 95 25.19 -2.74 -3.66
CA ARG A 95 25.87 -2.64 -4.94
C ARG A 95 25.55 -3.86 -5.80
N LEU A 96 24.83 -3.64 -6.88
CA LEU A 96 24.39 -4.69 -7.79
C LEU A 96 25.26 -4.64 -9.05
N ARG A 97 26.07 -5.68 -9.24
CA ARG A 97 27.03 -5.76 -10.37
C ARG A 97 27.81 -4.45 -10.58
N GLY A 98 28.40 -3.91 -9.50
CA GLY A 98 29.21 -2.70 -9.54
C GLY A 98 28.45 -1.38 -9.48
N VAL A 99 27.12 -1.37 -9.65
CA VAL A 99 26.28 -0.17 -9.60
C VAL A 99 25.59 -0.05 -8.24
N GLU A 100 25.63 1.13 -7.63
CA GLU A 100 24.99 1.41 -6.35
C GLU A 100 23.45 1.52 -6.50
N SER A 101 22.73 0.98 -5.53
CA SER A 101 21.28 1.06 -5.42
C SER A 101 20.89 1.50 -4.01
N ASN A 102 20.25 2.66 -3.89
CA ASN A 102 19.90 3.32 -2.63
C ASN A 102 18.40 3.22 -2.34
N GLY A 103 17.80 2.07 -2.54
CA GLY A 103 16.37 1.79 -2.35
C GLY A 103 15.89 0.67 -3.24
N MET A 104 14.60 0.38 -3.16
CA MET A 104 13.94 -0.64 -3.95
C MET A 104 12.61 -0.11 -4.49
N LEU A 105 12.45 -0.06 -5.81
CA LEU A 105 11.14 0.14 -6.44
C LEU A 105 10.30 -1.12 -6.28
N CYS A 106 9.04 -0.97 -5.90
CA CYS A 106 8.22 -2.08 -5.43
C CYS A 106 7.06 -2.43 -6.38
N SER A 107 6.76 -3.72 -6.46
CA SER A 107 5.52 -4.27 -6.99
C SER A 107 4.40 -4.25 -5.94
N ALA A 108 3.15 -4.44 -6.36
CA ALA A 108 2.02 -4.56 -5.44
C ALA A 108 2.19 -5.74 -4.46
N ARG A 109 2.73 -6.86 -4.95
CA ARG A 109 2.99 -8.05 -4.15
C ARG A 109 4.01 -7.83 -3.03
N GLU A 110 5.11 -7.14 -3.33
CA GLU A 110 6.13 -6.83 -2.31
C GLU A 110 5.56 -5.96 -1.20
N LEU A 111 4.64 -5.07 -1.53
CA LEU A 111 3.95 -4.20 -0.58
C LEU A 111 2.80 -4.91 0.18
N GLY A 112 2.46 -6.15 -0.19
CA GLY A 112 1.32 -6.87 0.40
C GLY A 112 -0.05 -6.27 0.02
N LEU A 113 -0.13 -5.54 -1.09
CA LEU A 113 -1.36 -4.88 -1.56
C LEU A 113 -2.13 -5.73 -2.56
N ASP A 114 -1.45 -6.59 -3.32
CA ASP A 114 -2.04 -7.48 -4.33
C ASP A 114 -1.11 -8.67 -4.57
N ALA A 115 -1.62 -9.69 -5.25
CA ALA A 115 -0.83 -10.85 -5.69
C ALA A 115 0.05 -10.56 -6.92
N ASP A 116 -0.15 -9.43 -7.62
CA ASP A 116 0.57 -9.09 -8.85
C ASP A 116 2.04 -8.76 -8.57
N ALA A 117 2.91 -9.45 -9.28
CA ALA A 117 4.36 -9.26 -9.29
C ALA A 117 4.93 -9.14 -10.71
N SER A 118 4.09 -8.85 -11.71
CA SER A 118 4.50 -8.75 -13.12
C SER A 118 5.42 -7.56 -13.41
N GLY A 119 5.39 -6.55 -12.54
CA GLY A 119 6.19 -5.33 -12.62
C GLY A 119 6.06 -4.45 -11.39
N LEU A 120 6.52 -3.21 -11.51
CA LEU A 120 6.29 -2.18 -10.50
C LEU A 120 4.82 -1.83 -10.40
N LEU A 121 4.35 -1.51 -9.20
CA LEU A 121 3.04 -0.91 -9.01
C LEU A 121 3.03 0.49 -9.66
N GLU A 122 2.22 0.66 -10.72
CA GLU A 122 2.08 1.94 -11.39
C GLU A 122 1.07 2.82 -10.65
N LEU A 123 1.49 3.99 -10.24
CA LEU A 123 0.63 4.99 -9.62
C LEU A 123 0.21 6.04 -10.67
N PRO A 124 -0.91 6.73 -10.47
CA PRO A 124 -1.30 7.87 -11.30
C PRO A 124 -0.18 8.90 -11.45
N SER A 125 -0.07 9.50 -12.61
CA SER A 125 1.03 10.44 -12.93
C SER A 125 1.01 11.72 -12.09
N ASP A 126 -0.12 12.04 -11.46
CA ASP A 126 -0.34 13.16 -10.56
C ASP A 126 -0.17 12.80 -9.08
N ALA A 127 0.18 11.54 -8.75
CA ALA A 127 0.44 11.15 -7.39
C ALA A 127 1.57 11.99 -6.76
N PRO A 128 1.43 12.43 -5.51
CA PRO A 128 2.31 13.40 -4.87
C PRO A 128 3.68 12.77 -4.58
N VAL A 129 4.67 13.06 -5.41
CA VAL A 129 6.05 12.57 -5.25
C VAL A 129 6.61 13.01 -3.89
N GLY A 130 7.23 12.07 -3.17
CA GLY A 130 7.77 12.26 -1.82
C GLY A 130 6.80 12.00 -0.68
N ALA A 131 5.49 11.91 -0.96
CA ALA A 131 4.52 11.57 0.08
C ALA A 131 4.71 10.11 0.57
N PRO A 132 4.50 9.83 1.86
CA PRO A 132 4.42 8.46 2.34
C PRO A 132 3.34 7.68 1.58
N LEU A 133 3.67 6.49 1.09
CA LEU A 133 2.73 5.68 0.31
C LEU A 133 1.48 5.33 1.12
N ALA A 134 1.63 5.03 2.41
CA ALA A 134 0.51 4.73 3.31
C ALA A 134 -0.49 5.89 3.36
N ASP A 135 -0.01 7.12 3.52
CA ASP A 135 -0.88 8.32 3.58
C ASP A 135 -1.60 8.52 2.24
N TYR A 136 -0.89 8.36 1.12
CA TYR A 136 -1.47 8.48 -0.22
C TYR A 136 -2.58 7.46 -0.48
N LEU A 137 -2.42 6.23 0.01
CA LEU A 137 -3.40 5.16 -0.13
C LEU A 137 -4.49 5.17 0.95
N GLY A 138 -4.43 6.09 1.94
CA GLY A 138 -5.36 6.13 3.06
C GLY A 138 -5.19 4.95 4.04
N LEU A 139 -3.98 4.42 4.17
CA LEU A 139 -3.64 3.29 5.03
C LEU A 139 -3.08 3.77 6.40
N PRO A 140 -3.16 2.98 7.47
CA PRO A 140 -3.66 1.61 7.52
C PRO A 140 -5.19 1.52 7.43
N ASP A 141 -5.68 0.44 6.82
CA ASP A 141 -7.09 0.11 6.73
C ASP A 141 -7.28 -1.38 7.06
N ALA A 142 -8.52 -1.86 7.02
CA ALA A 142 -8.80 -3.27 7.23
C ALA A 142 -10.01 -3.73 6.42
N SER A 143 -9.93 -4.96 5.91
CA SER A 143 -11.08 -5.70 5.43
C SER A 143 -11.66 -6.52 6.57
N ILE A 144 -12.98 -6.42 6.79
CA ILE A 144 -13.70 -7.21 7.79
C ILE A 144 -14.70 -8.11 7.05
N GLU A 145 -14.48 -9.41 7.12
CA GLU A 145 -15.40 -10.39 6.58
C GLU A 145 -16.48 -10.71 7.61
N ILE A 146 -17.75 -10.55 7.21
CA ILE A 146 -18.91 -10.73 8.09
C ILE A 146 -19.82 -11.80 7.49
N LYS A 147 -20.14 -12.81 8.27
CA LYS A 147 -21.15 -13.80 7.93
C LYS A 147 -22.52 -13.34 8.39
N LEU A 148 -23.44 -13.27 7.45
CA LEU A 148 -24.80 -12.86 7.73
C LEU A 148 -25.76 -14.06 7.81
N THR A 149 -26.61 -14.06 8.81
CA THR A 149 -27.72 -15.00 8.90
C THR A 149 -28.87 -14.59 7.96
N PRO A 150 -29.72 -15.51 7.47
CA PRO A 150 -30.78 -15.20 6.51
C PRO A 150 -31.79 -14.13 6.96
N ASN A 151 -31.94 -13.92 8.26
CA ASN A 151 -32.84 -12.91 8.84
C ASN A 151 -32.21 -11.50 8.90
N ARG A 152 -30.94 -11.33 8.48
CA ARG A 152 -30.21 -10.07 8.51
C ARG A 152 -29.93 -9.54 7.08
N ALA A 153 -30.92 -9.69 6.19
CA ALA A 153 -30.82 -9.18 4.82
C ALA A 153 -30.62 -7.66 4.73
N ASP A 154 -31.02 -6.91 5.75
CA ASP A 154 -30.77 -5.48 5.94
C ASP A 154 -29.26 -5.13 5.93
N CYS A 155 -28.42 -6.04 6.41
CA CYS A 155 -26.97 -5.88 6.49
C CYS A 155 -26.19 -6.32 5.24
N PHE A 156 -26.88 -6.71 4.13
CA PHE A 156 -26.22 -6.94 2.83
C PHE A 156 -25.74 -5.66 2.14
N SER A 157 -25.73 -4.55 2.84
CA SER A 157 -25.19 -3.29 2.34
C SER A 157 -24.36 -2.60 3.43
N VAL A 158 -23.35 -1.84 3.01
CA VAL A 158 -22.56 -0.97 3.92
C VAL A 158 -23.49 -0.04 4.72
N ARG A 159 -24.57 0.47 4.11
CA ARG A 159 -25.53 1.34 4.78
C ARG A 159 -26.31 0.61 5.88
N GLY A 160 -26.74 -0.62 5.65
CA GLY A 160 -27.43 -1.42 6.68
C GLY A 160 -26.52 -1.67 7.87
N ILE A 161 -25.29 -2.09 7.64
CA ILE A 161 -24.26 -2.26 8.68
C ILE A 161 -23.99 -0.93 9.40
N ALA A 162 -23.89 0.19 8.66
CA ALA A 162 -23.66 1.50 9.27
C ALA A 162 -24.78 1.91 10.22
N HIS A 163 -26.04 1.61 9.95
CA HIS A 163 -27.16 1.89 10.84
C HIS A 163 -27.08 1.08 12.15
N ASP A 164 -26.73 -0.20 12.06
CA ASP A 164 -26.57 -1.05 13.23
C ASP A 164 -25.40 -0.62 14.12
N VAL A 165 -24.25 -0.35 13.50
CA VAL A 165 -23.08 0.15 14.21
C VAL A 165 -23.36 1.52 14.84
N ALA A 166 -24.03 2.41 14.13
CA ALA A 166 -24.41 3.72 14.65
C ALA A 166 -25.33 3.61 15.86
N ALA A 167 -26.31 2.72 15.83
CA ALA A 167 -27.20 2.43 16.96
C ALA A 167 -26.43 1.87 18.17
N ALA A 168 -25.46 0.96 17.93
CA ALA A 168 -24.65 0.37 18.99
C ALA A 168 -23.69 1.38 19.65
N LEU A 169 -23.21 2.38 18.88
CA LEU A 169 -22.26 3.38 19.31
C LEU A 169 -22.92 4.73 19.68
N ASP A 170 -24.24 4.78 19.75
CA ASP A 170 -25.02 5.99 19.99
C ASP A 170 -24.57 7.18 19.09
N SER A 171 -24.47 6.91 17.80
CA SER A 171 -24.01 7.87 16.80
C SER A 171 -24.99 7.96 15.62
N ALA A 172 -24.82 8.97 14.77
CA ALA A 172 -25.65 9.15 13.57
C ALA A 172 -24.93 8.62 12.32
N VAL A 173 -25.70 8.07 11.38
CA VAL A 173 -25.21 7.76 10.02
C VAL A 173 -25.20 9.05 9.20
N ALA A 174 -24.10 9.33 8.52
CA ALA A 174 -24.02 10.47 7.60
C ALA A 174 -25.07 10.34 6.48
N PRO A 175 -25.71 11.44 6.06
CA PRO A 175 -26.55 11.44 4.87
C PRO A 175 -25.73 11.08 3.62
N LEU A 176 -26.38 10.47 2.62
CA LEU A 176 -25.78 10.19 1.31
C LEU A 176 -25.59 11.47 0.51
#